data_3a467b4db557d30c6005b23858e3641c
#
_entry.id   3a467b4db557d30c6005b23858e3641c
#
_cell.length_a   1.000
_cell.length_b   1.000
_cell.length_c   1.000
_cell.angle_alpha   90.00
_cell.angle_beta   90.00
_cell.angle_gamma   90.00
#
_symmetry.space_group_name_H-M   'P 1'
#
loop_
_entity.id
_entity.type
_entity.pdbx_description
1 polymer ?
#
loop_
_entity_poly.entity_id
_entity_poly.type
_entity_poly.pdbx_seq_one_letter_code
_entity_poly.pdbx_strand_id
1 'polypeptide(L)'
;MKKVYTLLLLLVSGYILCSSTGCSNMNDLHDVYLKDGERLYLGKVDSAHVFPGNERVKIRCWISDPRVKSILFSWVPMNDSVKIDIERTTMDTDSFDIVIGGIDGYKSISEGNYVFKIVTSNNDGDFSLPHETILNIYGEDYRNSLLERLYRSYTWSDNKLIIDWREGETRSLYTEVSYYDTFGLFVTKNVENIEGKDTLANFPASGTFQHRTAYKPVAEAIDIFYTDIIEVQTD
;
A
#
# COMPACT_ATOMS: atom_id res chain seq x y z
N MET A 1 -34.15 -30.40 77.23
CA MET A 1 -34.39 -29.23 76.36
C MET A 1 -33.18 -28.32 76.35
N LYS A 2 -32.58 -27.87 77.48
CA LYS A 2 -31.44 -26.97 77.48
C LYS A 2 -30.26 -27.43 76.61
N LYS A 3 -29.86 -28.71 76.55
CA LYS A 3 -28.78 -29.27 75.79
C LYS A 3 -29.02 -29.20 74.24
N VAL A 4 -30.27 -29.30 73.83
CA VAL A 4 -30.61 -29.17 72.39
C VAL A 4 -30.51 -27.73 71.89
N TYR A 5 -30.89 -26.74 72.73
CA TYR A 5 -30.71 -25.35 72.42
C TYR A 5 -29.27 -24.92 72.33
N THR A 6 -28.40 -25.46 73.24
CA THR A 6 -26.98 -25.16 73.19
C THR A 6 -26.32 -25.76 71.94
N LEU A 7 -26.73 -26.95 71.52
CA LEU A 7 -26.23 -27.57 70.27
C LEU A 7 -26.69 -26.79 68.99
N LEU A 8 -27.96 -26.33 69.00
CA LEU A 8 -28.50 -25.52 67.91
C LEU A 8 -27.79 -24.17 67.80
N LEU A 9 -27.50 -23.52 68.94
CA LEU A 9 -26.81 -22.24 69.03
C LEU A 9 -25.34 -22.35 68.56
N LEU A 10 -24.67 -23.47 68.84
CA LEU A 10 -23.31 -23.78 68.34
C LEU A 10 -23.31 -24.00 66.79
N LEU A 11 -24.32 -24.70 66.28
CA LEU A 11 -24.46 -24.91 64.83
C LEU A 11 -24.74 -23.60 64.05
N VAL A 12 -25.60 -22.74 64.57
CA VAL A 12 -25.91 -21.44 63.98
C VAL A 12 -24.72 -20.51 64.06
N SER A 13 -24.00 -20.48 65.19
CA SER A 13 -22.73 -19.71 65.34
C SER A 13 -21.63 -20.18 64.37
N GLY A 14 -21.50 -21.50 64.16
CA GLY A 14 -20.56 -22.05 63.19
C GLY A 14 -20.91 -21.68 61.74
N TYR A 15 -22.19 -21.69 61.41
CA TYR A 15 -22.66 -21.28 60.08
C TYR A 15 -22.44 -19.80 59.77
N ILE A 16 -22.62 -18.91 60.75
CA ILE A 16 -22.38 -17.47 60.64
C ILE A 16 -20.85 -17.19 60.50
N LEU A 17 -19.98 -17.93 61.18
CA LEU A 17 -18.52 -17.78 61.03
C LEU A 17 -18.02 -18.29 59.68
N CYS A 18 -18.61 -19.32 59.10
CA CYS A 18 -18.23 -19.80 57.75
C CYS A 18 -18.70 -18.88 56.62
N SER A 19 -19.82 -18.14 56.83
CA SER A 19 -20.32 -17.21 55.81
C SER A 19 -19.58 -15.87 55.76
N SER A 20 -18.69 -15.54 56.71
CA SER A 20 -17.91 -14.32 56.74
C SER A 20 -16.54 -14.42 56.05
N THR A 21 -16.15 -15.59 55.54
CA THR A 21 -14.93 -15.74 54.68
C THR A 21 -15.20 -15.57 53.19
N GLY A 22 -16.29 -14.88 52.85
CA GLY A 22 -16.62 -14.56 51.49
C GLY A 22 -15.82 -13.39 50.97
N CYS A 23 -14.94 -13.65 50.03
CA CYS A 23 -14.32 -12.74 49.08
C CYS A 23 -13.47 -11.62 49.69
N SER A 24 -12.23 -11.93 49.98
CA SER A 24 -11.19 -10.93 49.85
C SER A 24 -11.10 -10.50 48.40
N ASN A 25 -11.32 -9.22 48.15
CA ASN A 25 -11.04 -8.49 46.92
C ASN A 25 -11.26 -9.24 45.59
N MET A 26 -12.44 -9.10 45.03
CA MET A 26 -12.77 -9.52 43.67
C MET A 26 -11.83 -8.87 42.63
N ASN A 27 -11.09 -7.83 43.03
CA ASN A 27 -10.16 -7.08 42.19
C ASN A 27 -8.71 -7.53 42.28
N ASP A 28 -8.31 -8.41 43.25
CA ASP A 28 -6.89 -8.83 43.42
C ASP A 28 -6.28 -9.41 42.15
N LEU A 29 -7.07 -10.11 41.34
CA LEU A 29 -6.64 -10.65 40.04
C LEU A 29 -6.52 -9.56 38.96
N HIS A 30 -7.18 -8.42 39.14
CA HIS A 30 -7.21 -7.32 38.19
C HIS A 30 -6.32 -6.15 38.62
N ASP A 31 -5.89 -6.10 39.87
CA ASP A 31 -5.07 -5.00 40.43
C ASP A 31 -3.78 -4.77 39.64
N VAL A 32 -3.19 -5.82 39.09
CA VAL A 32 -2.01 -5.73 38.21
C VAL A 32 -2.32 -4.94 36.94
N TYR A 33 -3.55 -5.05 36.43
CA TYR A 33 -4.01 -4.38 35.19
C TYR A 33 -4.60 -2.99 35.50
N LEU A 34 -5.03 -2.74 36.73
CA LEU A 34 -5.61 -1.47 37.17
C LEU A 34 -4.57 -0.48 37.71
N LYS A 35 -3.36 -0.95 38.03
CA LYS A 35 -2.27 -0.12 38.61
C LYS A 35 -1.87 1.06 37.73
N ASP A 36 -1.95 0.90 36.41
CA ASP A 36 -1.56 1.93 35.45
C ASP A 36 -2.71 2.90 35.08
N GLY A 37 -3.87 2.73 35.72
CA GLY A 37 -5.06 3.50 35.41
C GLY A 37 -5.72 3.15 34.08
N GLU A 38 -6.73 3.90 33.69
CA GLU A 38 -7.41 3.75 32.41
C GLU A 38 -6.52 4.29 31.29
N ARG A 39 -6.19 3.46 30.31
CA ARG A 39 -5.47 3.90 29.11
C ARG A 39 -6.43 4.59 28.14
N LEU A 40 -6.26 5.88 27.95
CA LEU A 40 -6.94 6.62 26.90
C LEU A 40 -6.22 6.41 25.58
N TYR A 41 -6.87 5.74 24.65
CA TYR A 41 -6.36 5.60 23.29
C TYR A 41 -6.76 6.80 22.42
N LEU A 42 -5.90 7.19 21.51
CA LEU A 42 -6.28 8.08 20.42
C LEU A 42 -7.15 7.36 19.40
N GLY A 43 -7.90 8.11 18.60
CA GLY A 43 -8.54 7.58 17.40
C GLY A 43 -7.49 7.03 16.44
N LYS A 44 -7.66 5.79 15.98
CA LYS A 44 -6.86 5.27 14.88
C LYS A 44 -7.20 6.01 13.58
N VAL A 45 -6.43 5.83 12.52
CA VAL A 45 -6.84 6.31 11.19
C VAL A 45 -8.22 5.73 10.84
N ASP A 46 -9.13 6.59 10.37
CA ASP A 46 -10.49 6.20 10.01
C ASP A 46 -10.48 5.24 8.81
N SER A 47 -9.63 5.56 7.85
CA SER A 47 -9.33 4.70 6.70
C SER A 47 -7.93 4.98 6.15
N ALA A 48 -7.39 4.00 5.42
CA ALA A 48 -6.16 4.14 4.67
C ALA A 48 -6.36 3.57 3.27
N HIS A 49 -5.95 4.32 2.25
CA HIS A 49 -5.92 3.87 0.86
C HIS A 49 -4.47 3.80 0.39
N VAL A 50 -4.14 2.70 -0.27
CA VAL A 50 -2.76 2.38 -0.66
C VAL A 50 -2.65 2.41 -2.17
N PHE A 51 -1.63 3.10 -2.67
CA PHE A 51 -1.31 3.25 -4.08
C PHE A 51 0.11 2.70 -4.33
N PRO A 52 0.25 1.45 -4.77
CA PRO A 52 1.56 0.85 -4.99
C PRO A 52 2.29 1.46 -6.18
N GLY A 53 3.62 1.40 -6.15
CA GLY A 53 4.47 1.91 -7.22
C GLY A 53 5.76 1.10 -7.37
N ASN A 54 6.71 1.67 -8.09
CA ASN A 54 8.02 1.09 -8.33
C ASN A 54 8.95 1.38 -7.14
N GLU A 55 9.20 0.37 -6.31
CA GLU A 55 9.94 0.47 -5.05
C GLU A 55 9.48 1.65 -4.17
N ARG A 56 8.18 1.92 -4.23
CA ARG A 56 7.53 2.93 -3.42
C ARG A 56 6.03 2.67 -3.26
N VAL A 57 5.47 3.31 -2.26
CA VAL A 57 4.03 3.29 -2.01
C VAL A 57 3.58 4.68 -1.56
N LYS A 58 2.45 5.13 -2.09
CA LYS A 58 1.74 6.27 -1.53
C LYS A 58 0.58 5.76 -0.68
N ILE A 59 0.48 6.25 0.55
CA ILE A 59 -0.60 5.91 1.48
C ILE A 59 -1.37 7.19 1.78
N ARG A 60 -2.67 7.19 1.54
CA ARG A 60 -3.59 8.24 1.95
C ARG A 60 -4.33 7.80 3.19
N CYS A 61 -4.16 8.56 4.27
CA CYS A 61 -4.84 8.33 5.53
C CYS A 61 -5.88 9.42 5.79
N TRP A 62 -7.03 9.04 6.35
CA TRP A 62 -8.03 9.98 6.85
C TRP A 62 -8.07 9.88 8.37
N ILE A 63 -8.11 11.03 9.04
CA ILE A 63 -8.05 11.15 10.49
C ILE A 63 -9.08 12.18 10.96
N SER A 64 -9.98 11.79 11.85
CA SER A 64 -10.98 12.66 12.47
C SER A 64 -10.60 13.11 13.88
N ASP A 65 -9.78 12.34 14.64
CA ASP A 65 -9.40 12.71 16.01
C ASP A 65 -8.47 13.95 16.01
N PRO A 66 -8.92 15.10 16.57
CA PRO A 66 -8.15 16.35 16.56
C PRO A 66 -6.89 16.32 17.43
N ARG A 67 -6.75 15.35 18.33
CA ARG A 67 -5.60 15.20 19.23
C ARG A 67 -4.37 14.62 18.55
N VAL A 68 -4.54 14.00 17.37
CA VAL A 68 -3.44 13.38 16.62
C VAL A 68 -2.47 14.45 16.13
N LYS A 69 -1.17 14.23 16.36
CA LYS A 69 -0.07 15.10 15.94
C LYS A 69 0.93 14.41 15.04
N SER A 70 0.97 13.08 15.06
CA SER A 70 1.88 12.31 14.21
C SER A 70 1.31 10.93 13.88
N ILE A 71 1.82 10.36 12.79
CA ILE A 71 1.50 9.01 12.32
C ILE A 71 2.78 8.22 12.26
N LEU A 72 2.79 7.05 12.88
CA LEU A 72 3.85 6.05 12.79
C LEU A 72 3.44 4.98 11.80
N PHE A 73 4.20 4.83 10.73
CA PHE A 73 4.11 3.71 9.80
C PHE A 73 5.20 2.70 10.15
N SER A 74 4.85 1.45 10.30
CA SER A 74 5.81 0.35 10.44
C SER A 74 5.41 -0.79 9.50
N TRP A 75 6.39 -1.52 8.99
CA TRP A 75 6.12 -2.59 8.03
C TRP A 75 7.01 -3.81 8.24
N VAL A 76 6.42 -4.96 7.95
CA VAL A 76 7.10 -6.25 7.94
C VAL A 76 7.05 -6.82 6.52
N PRO A 77 8.06 -7.61 6.08
CA PRO A 77 9.08 -8.29 6.90
C PRO A 77 10.33 -7.48 7.24
N MET A 78 10.54 -6.29 6.69
CA MET A 78 11.77 -5.52 6.92
C MET A 78 11.92 -5.00 8.36
N ASN A 79 10.85 -4.99 9.15
CA ASN A 79 10.81 -4.45 10.51
C ASN A 79 11.33 -3.00 10.59
N ASP A 80 11.01 -2.19 9.60
CA ASP A 80 11.38 -0.78 9.56
C ASP A 80 10.16 0.11 9.86
N SER A 81 10.40 1.38 10.13
CA SER A 81 9.35 2.32 10.46
C SER A 81 9.75 3.76 10.16
N VAL A 82 8.74 4.61 9.98
CA VAL A 82 8.88 6.06 9.87
C VAL A 82 7.77 6.75 10.65
N LYS A 83 8.14 7.76 11.43
CA LYS A 83 7.20 8.65 12.12
C LYS A 83 7.13 9.97 11.38
N ILE A 84 5.94 10.44 11.10
CA ILE A 84 5.66 11.66 10.34
C ILE A 84 4.77 12.56 11.18
N ASP A 85 5.24 13.77 11.44
CA ASP A 85 4.43 14.79 12.09
C ASP A 85 3.43 15.35 11.07
N ILE A 86 2.20 15.59 11.53
CA ILE A 86 1.12 16.12 10.70
C ILE A 86 0.58 17.42 11.29
N GLU A 87 0.26 18.35 10.40
CA GLU A 87 -0.45 19.57 10.74
C GLU A 87 -1.88 19.44 10.23
N ARG A 88 -2.83 19.45 11.17
CA ARG A 88 -4.23 19.39 10.84
C ARG A 88 -4.72 20.73 10.32
N THR A 89 -5.47 20.70 9.22
CA THR A 89 -6.03 21.90 8.58
C THR A 89 -7.50 22.11 8.93
N THR A 90 -8.19 21.05 9.36
CA THR A 90 -9.60 21.10 9.74
C THR A 90 -9.84 20.48 11.11
N MET A 91 -10.97 20.80 11.74
CA MET A 91 -11.42 20.13 12.97
C MET A 91 -12.21 18.85 12.69
N ASP A 92 -12.68 18.69 11.45
CA ASP A 92 -13.36 17.49 10.95
C ASP A 92 -12.35 16.45 10.45
N THR A 93 -12.75 15.57 9.56
CA THR A 93 -11.85 14.58 8.93
C THR A 93 -10.87 15.28 8.00
N ASP A 94 -9.59 15.06 8.22
CA ASP A 94 -8.51 15.56 7.39
C ASP A 94 -7.82 14.38 6.67
N SER A 95 -7.16 14.63 5.53
CA SER A 95 -6.46 13.60 4.77
C SER A 95 -5.00 13.95 4.52
N PHE A 96 -4.14 12.95 4.63
CA PHE A 96 -2.69 13.09 4.49
C PHE A 96 -2.16 12.06 3.50
N ASP A 97 -1.40 12.51 2.51
CA ASP A 97 -0.68 11.67 1.55
C ASP A 97 0.77 11.51 2.01
N ILE A 98 1.20 10.28 2.18
CA ILE A 98 2.55 9.93 2.59
C ILE A 98 3.15 9.00 1.53
N VAL A 99 4.39 9.29 1.09
CA VAL A 99 5.14 8.42 0.18
C VAL A 99 6.29 7.76 0.95
N ILE A 100 6.36 6.44 0.88
CA ILE A 100 7.44 5.62 1.43
C ILE A 100 8.15 4.95 0.25
N GLY A 101 9.46 5.03 0.22
CA GLY A 101 10.28 4.54 -0.90
C GLY A 101 10.40 5.53 -2.05
N GLY A 102 11.18 5.16 -3.07
CA GLY A 102 11.51 6.04 -4.19
C GLY A 102 12.49 7.16 -3.82
N ILE A 103 12.70 8.09 -4.76
CA ILE A 103 13.67 9.20 -4.60
C ILE A 103 13.13 10.25 -3.63
N ASP A 104 11.83 10.54 -3.68
CA ASP A 104 11.18 11.62 -2.93
C ASP A 104 10.43 11.14 -1.68
N GLY A 105 10.48 9.85 -1.38
CA GLY A 105 9.76 9.26 -0.26
C GLY A 105 10.61 9.11 1.01
N TYR A 106 9.91 8.83 2.11
CA TYR A 106 10.55 8.47 3.37
C TYR A 106 11.08 7.03 3.29
N LYS A 107 12.36 6.83 3.66
CA LYS A 107 12.97 5.49 3.67
C LYS A 107 12.96 4.80 2.30
N SER A 108 13.85 3.87 2.11
CA SER A 108 13.81 2.96 0.97
C SER A 108 12.94 1.74 1.29
N ILE A 109 12.26 1.22 0.27
CA ILE A 109 11.49 -0.01 0.37
C ILE A 109 11.66 -0.81 -0.92
N SER A 110 11.89 -2.11 -0.81
CA SER A 110 12.10 -2.98 -1.96
C SER A 110 10.78 -3.55 -2.48
N GLU A 111 10.82 -4.16 -3.64
CA GLU A 111 9.73 -4.99 -4.15
C GLU A 111 9.39 -6.12 -3.18
N GLY A 112 8.09 -6.40 -2.99
CA GLY A 112 7.62 -7.47 -2.12
C GLY A 112 6.22 -7.25 -1.55
N ASN A 113 5.80 -8.22 -0.74
CA ASN A 113 4.53 -8.17 -0.01
C ASN A 113 4.77 -7.66 1.41
N TYR A 114 3.99 -6.68 1.82
CA TYR A 114 4.14 -6.02 3.11
C TYR A 114 2.83 -5.97 3.88
N VAL A 115 2.95 -6.07 5.20
CA VAL A 115 1.90 -5.67 6.14
C VAL A 115 2.34 -4.37 6.79
N PHE A 116 1.59 -3.31 6.52
CA PHE A 116 1.78 -2.01 7.17
C PHE A 116 0.88 -1.88 8.38
N LYS A 117 1.47 -1.39 9.47
CA LYS A 117 0.77 -0.98 10.69
C LYS A 117 0.87 0.53 10.82
N ILE A 118 -0.27 1.17 10.93
CA ILE A 118 -0.42 2.62 11.02
C ILE A 118 -0.95 2.95 12.40
N VAL A 119 -0.18 3.70 13.18
CA VAL A 119 -0.52 4.10 14.55
C VAL A 119 -0.46 5.62 14.64
N THR A 120 -1.50 6.24 15.15
CA THR A 120 -1.51 7.68 15.43
C THR A 120 -0.94 7.94 16.82
N SER A 121 -0.30 9.10 17.01
CA SER A 121 0.20 9.53 18.33
C SER A 121 0.07 11.04 18.52
N ASN A 122 0.16 11.48 19.79
CA ASN A 122 0.21 12.88 20.19
C ASN A 122 1.53 13.19 20.91
N ASN A 123 1.64 14.42 21.43
CA ASN A 123 2.83 14.85 22.18
C ASN A 123 2.83 14.38 23.65
N ASP A 124 1.67 13.95 24.17
CA ASP A 124 1.49 13.51 25.54
C ASP A 124 1.89 12.04 25.74
N GLY A 125 2.22 11.33 24.65
CA GLY A 125 2.62 9.94 24.68
C GLY A 125 1.46 8.95 24.48
N ASP A 126 0.25 9.45 24.21
CA ASP A 126 -0.87 8.60 23.85
C ASP A 126 -0.74 8.11 22.41
N PHE A 127 -1.26 6.93 22.14
CA PHE A 127 -1.26 6.32 20.81
C PHE A 127 -2.57 5.56 20.53
N SER A 128 -2.85 5.32 19.28
CA SER A 128 -4.01 4.54 18.87
C SER A 128 -3.72 3.04 18.84
N LEU A 129 -4.78 2.26 18.71
CA LEU A 129 -4.66 0.90 18.20
C LEU A 129 -4.16 0.93 16.75
N PRO A 130 -3.42 -0.08 16.30
CA PRO A 130 -2.94 -0.13 14.92
C PRO A 130 -4.09 -0.31 13.92
N HIS A 131 -3.96 0.36 12.77
CA HIS A 131 -4.69 0.04 11.54
C HIS A 131 -3.74 -0.76 10.65
N GLU A 132 -4.13 -1.97 10.24
CA GLU A 132 -3.29 -2.83 9.41
C GLU A 132 -3.80 -2.85 7.97
N THR A 133 -2.88 -2.81 7.01
CA THR A 133 -3.17 -2.97 5.59
C THR A 133 -2.10 -3.83 4.92
N ILE A 134 -2.51 -4.64 3.95
CA ILE A 134 -1.61 -5.51 3.18
C ILE A 134 -1.49 -4.92 1.79
N LEU A 135 -0.26 -4.89 1.27
CA LEU A 135 0.01 -4.38 -0.07
C LEU A 135 1.20 -5.06 -0.73
N ASN A 136 1.21 -5.01 -2.05
CA ASN A 136 2.36 -5.39 -2.87
C ASN A 136 3.06 -4.12 -3.34
N ILE A 137 4.39 -4.09 -3.21
CA ILE A 137 5.25 -3.11 -3.84
C ILE A 137 5.91 -3.78 -5.02
N TYR A 138 5.90 -3.12 -6.15
CA TYR A 138 6.43 -3.64 -7.41
C TYR A 138 7.82 -3.06 -7.67
N GLY A 139 8.60 -3.72 -8.52
CA GLY A 139 9.95 -3.29 -8.84
C GLY A 139 10.53 -4.04 -10.02
N GLU A 140 11.77 -4.45 -9.90
CA GLU A 140 12.54 -5.09 -10.97
C GLU A 140 12.01 -6.48 -11.33
N ASP A 141 11.62 -7.29 -10.36
CA ASP A 141 11.09 -8.65 -10.61
C ASP A 141 9.77 -8.58 -11.38
N TYR A 142 8.89 -7.62 -11.01
CA TYR A 142 7.68 -7.38 -11.78
C TYR A 142 8.02 -6.92 -13.19
N ARG A 143 8.93 -5.96 -13.37
CA ARG A 143 9.35 -5.46 -14.68
C ARG A 143 9.89 -6.59 -15.56
N ASN A 144 10.72 -7.47 -15.02
CA ASN A 144 11.31 -8.60 -15.74
C ASN A 144 10.31 -9.70 -16.10
N SER A 145 9.12 -9.70 -15.47
CA SER A 145 8.03 -10.61 -15.79
C SER A 145 7.12 -10.13 -16.93
N LEU A 146 7.29 -8.89 -17.40
CA LEU A 146 6.45 -8.30 -18.44
C LEU A 146 6.82 -8.82 -19.81
N LEU A 147 5.82 -8.96 -20.67
CA LEU A 147 5.98 -9.42 -22.04
C LEU A 147 5.82 -8.25 -23.02
N GLU A 148 6.76 -8.15 -23.95
CA GLU A 148 6.65 -7.21 -25.04
C GLU A 148 5.50 -7.58 -25.99
N ARG A 149 4.87 -6.57 -26.57
CA ARG A 149 3.89 -6.78 -27.60
C ARG A 149 4.56 -7.21 -28.91
N LEU A 150 4.02 -8.23 -29.54
CA LEU A 150 4.51 -8.74 -30.81
C LEU A 150 3.80 -8.07 -32.00
N TYR A 151 4.52 -7.96 -33.10
CA TYR A 151 3.94 -7.64 -34.41
C TYR A 151 4.02 -8.84 -35.34
N ARG A 152 3.18 -8.88 -36.39
CA ARG A 152 3.19 -9.94 -37.43
C ARG A 152 4.16 -9.61 -38.54
N SER A 153 4.11 -8.37 -39.01
CA SER A 153 4.92 -7.88 -40.11
C SER A 153 4.99 -6.37 -40.10
N TYR A 154 5.91 -5.83 -40.87
CA TYR A 154 5.90 -4.43 -41.22
C TYR A 154 6.07 -4.27 -42.73
N THR A 155 5.63 -3.16 -43.29
CA THR A 155 5.74 -2.84 -44.71
C THR A 155 6.03 -1.36 -44.87
N TRP A 156 7.07 -1.02 -45.62
CA TRP A 156 7.36 0.35 -45.96
C TRP A 156 6.73 0.71 -47.30
N SER A 157 6.09 1.88 -47.41
CA SER A 157 5.53 2.45 -48.63
C SER A 157 5.34 3.96 -48.48
N ASP A 158 5.75 4.71 -49.49
CA ASP A 158 5.54 6.16 -49.57
C ASP A 158 5.96 6.95 -48.33
N ASN A 159 7.19 6.72 -47.85
CA ASN A 159 7.74 7.31 -46.62
C ASN A 159 6.94 6.99 -45.35
N LYS A 160 6.27 5.84 -45.32
CA LYS A 160 5.51 5.37 -44.19
C LYS A 160 5.92 3.94 -43.87
N LEU A 161 6.06 3.62 -42.60
CA LEU A 161 6.15 2.25 -42.13
C LEU A 161 4.80 1.83 -41.54
N ILE A 162 4.19 0.81 -42.11
CA ILE A 162 2.94 0.21 -41.60
C ILE A 162 3.31 -1.04 -40.83
N ILE A 163 2.99 -1.07 -39.55
CA ILE A 163 3.26 -2.21 -38.65
C ILE A 163 1.94 -2.91 -38.36
N ASP A 164 1.88 -4.22 -38.57
CA ASP A 164 0.71 -5.06 -38.28
C ASP A 164 0.90 -5.69 -36.90
N TRP A 165 0.29 -5.10 -35.90
CA TRP A 165 0.42 -5.51 -34.50
C TRP A 165 -0.53 -6.66 -34.16
N ARG A 166 -0.04 -7.59 -33.31
CA ARG A 166 -0.90 -8.54 -32.62
C ARG A 166 -1.62 -7.84 -31.47
N GLU A 167 -2.68 -8.45 -30.96
CA GLU A 167 -3.31 -8.02 -29.72
C GLU A 167 -2.27 -8.03 -28.59
N GLY A 168 -2.25 -6.96 -27.80
CA GLY A 168 -1.41 -6.85 -26.61
C GLY A 168 -1.98 -7.68 -25.45
N GLU A 169 -1.18 -7.90 -24.42
CA GLU A 169 -1.65 -8.55 -23.19
C GLU A 169 -2.74 -7.70 -22.52
N THR A 170 -3.75 -8.34 -21.92
CA THR A 170 -4.93 -7.67 -21.32
C THR A 170 -4.56 -6.62 -20.26
N ARG A 171 -3.42 -6.79 -19.57
CA ARG A 171 -2.94 -5.85 -18.54
C ARG A 171 -2.04 -4.75 -19.09
N SER A 172 -1.70 -4.79 -20.37
CA SER A 172 -0.90 -3.74 -20.99
C SER A 172 -1.73 -2.51 -21.29
N LEU A 173 -1.14 -1.32 -21.16
CA LEU A 173 -1.82 -0.04 -21.42
C LEU A 173 -1.72 0.38 -22.88
N TYR A 174 -0.51 0.40 -23.40
CA TYR A 174 -0.18 0.78 -24.77
C TYR A 174 1.22 0.29 -25.13
N THR A 175 1.54 0.35 -26.41
CA THR A 175 2.92 0.18 -26.91
C THR A 175 3.47 1.54 -27.31
N GLU A 176 4.57 1.92 -26.71
CA GLU A 176 5.32 3.12 -27.10
C GLU A 176 6.24 2.76 -28.25
N VAL A 177 6.13 3.49 -29.37
CA VAL A 177 6.98 3.30 -30.56
C VAL A 177 7.74 4.58 -30.82
N SER A 178 9.06 4.49 -31.00
CA SER A 178 9.93 5.63 -31.26
C SER A 178 10.80 5.40 -32.50
N TYR A 179 11.05 6.45 -33.26
CA TYR A 179 11.88 6.40 -34.47
C TYR A 179 12.40 7.80 -34.84
N TYR A 180 13.40 7.85 -35.69
CA TYR A 180 13.81 9.09 -36.34
C TYR A 180 13.11 9.21 -37.70
N ASP A 181 12.45 10.34 -37.95
CA ASP A 181 11.80 10.58 -39.22
C ASP A 181 12.81 11.02 -40.33
N THR A 182 12.33 11.18 -41.55
CA THR A 182 13.12 11.62 -42.69
C THR A 182 13.73 13.03 -42.53
N PHE A 183 13.27 13.80 -41.55
CA PHE A 183 13.80 15.13 -41.22
C PHE A 183 14.81 15.06 -40.06
N GLY A 184 15.09 13.88 -39.54
CA GLY A 184 15.99 13.67 -38.40
C GLY A 184 15.35 13.99 -37.03
N LEU A 185 14.03 14.17 -36.97
CA LEU A 185 13.33 14.41 -35.71
C LEU A 185 13.02 13.09 -35.01
N PHE A 186 13.26 13.04 -33.70
CA PHE A 186 12.87 11.89 -32.88
C PHE A 186 11.39 11.96 -32.55
N VAL A 187 10.64 10.98 -33.03
CA VAL A 187 9.18 10.89 -32.87
C VAL A 187 8.85 9.74 -31.93
N THR A 188 7.99 9.99 -30.95
CA THR A 188 7.43 8.97 -30.07
C THR A 188 5.92 8.96 -30.19
N LYS A 189 5.33 7.76 -30.27
CA LYS A 189 3.89 7.55 -30.44
C LYS A 189 3.42 6.39 -29.56
N ASN A 190 2.29 6.58 -28.90
CA ASN A 190 1.62 5.50 -28.18
C ASN A 190 0.58 4.82 -29.11
N VAL A 191 0.69 3.52 -29.23
CA VAL A 191 -0.19 2.67 -30.03
C VAL A 191 -1.05 1.84 -29.07
N GLU A 192 -2.38 1.89 -29.26
CA GLU A 192 -3.31 1.10 -28.45
C GLU A 192 -3.04 -0.39 -28.60
N ASN A 193 -3.22 -1.17 -27.55
CA ASN A 193 -2.91 -2.60 -27.52
C ASN A 193 -4.00 -3.51 -28.12
N ILE A 194 -4.72 -3.00 -29.08
CA ILE A 194 -5.68 -3.76 -29.90
C ILE A 194 -5.01 -4.28 -31.18
N GLU A 195 -5.43 -5.43 -31.65
CA GLU A 195 -4.97 -5.97 -32.93
C GLU A 195 -5.27 -5.01 -34.07
N GLY A 196 -4.27 -4.76 -34.93
CA GLY A 196 -4.46 -3.91 -36.08
C GLY A 196 -3.18 -3.30 -36.64
N LYS A 197 -3.37 -2.50 -37.69
CA LYS A 197 -2.27 -1.81 -38.36
C LYS A 197 -2.11 -0.40 -37.83
N ASP A 198 -0.88 -0.02 -37.58
CA ASP A 198 -0.51 1.34 -37.24
C ASP A 198 0.54 1.87 -38.20
N THR A 199 0.56 3.19 -38.42
CA THR A 199 1.43 3.83 -39.41
C THR A 199 2.36 4.82 -38.74
N LEU A 200 3.66 4.68 -39.00
CA LEU A 200 4.71 5.64 -38.68
C LEU A 200 4.92 6.54 -39.90
N ALA A 201 4.60 7.81 -39.77
CA ALA A 201 4.71 8.78 -40.85
C ALA A 201 6.14 9.27 -41.06
N ASN A 202 6.50 9.65 -42.28
CA ASN A 202 7.81 10.14 -42.64
C ASN A 202 8.96 9.19 -42.21
N PHE A 203 8.71 7.89 -42.26
CA PHE A 203 9.71 6.88 -41.91
C PHE A 203 10.69 6.69 -43.06
N PRO A 204 12.02 6.72 -42.84
CA PRO A 204 13.01 6.53 -43.92
C PRO A 204 12.94 5.11 -44.51
N ALA A 205 13.35 4.96 -45.80
CA ALA A 205 13.30 3.70 -46.50
C ALA A 205 14.12 2.59 -45.82
N SER A 206 15.24 2.97 -45.20
CA SER A 206 16.02 2.10 -44.32
C SER A 206 16.18 2.83 -43.00
N GLY A 207 15.44 2.42 -42.02
CA GLY A 207 15.40 3.07 -40.70
C GLY A 207 15.29 2.07 -39.56
N THR A 208 15.34 2.60 -38.37
CA THR A 208 15.19 1.83 -37.16
C THR A 208 14.00 2.36 -36.37
N PHE A 209 13.14 1.49 -35.92
CA PHE A 209 12.16 1.85 -34.89
C PHE A 209 12.41 1.07 -33.62
N GLN A 210 12.09 1.67 -32.51
CA GLN A 210 12.14 1.05 -31.19
C GLN A 210 10.75 0.93 -30.65
N HIS A 211 10.46 -0.12 -29.89
CA HIS A 211 9.20 -0.24 -29.19
C HIS A 211 9.38 -0.87 -27.80
N ARG A 212 8.46 -0.53 -26.90
CA ARG A 212 8.32 -1.13 -25.57
C ARG A 212 6.86 -1.10 -25.17
N THR A 213 6.45 -2.03 -24.32
CA THR A 213 5.07 -2.14 -23.88
C THR A 213 4.92 -1.59 -22.46
N ALA A 214 3.92 -0.74 -22.27
CA ALA A 214 3.61 -0.11 -20.99
C ALA A 214 2.60 -0.93 -20.20
N TYR A 215 2.85 -1.10 -18.91
CA TYR A 215 2.02 -1.86 -17.99
C TYR A 215 1.71 -1.10 -16.72
N LYS A 216 0.58 -1.42 -16.13
CA LYS A 216 0.21 -0.97 -14.79
C LYS A 216 -0.18 -2.19 -13.96
N PRO A 217 0.50 -2.47 -12.84
CA PRO A 217 0.27 -3.71 -12.09
C PRO A 217 -1.17 -3.81 -11.54
N VAL A 218 -1.72 -2.68 -11.08
CA VAL A 218 -3.11 -2.52 -10.65
C VAL A 218 -3.61 -1.14 -11.06
N ALA A 219 -4.91 -0.94 -11.11
CA ALA A 219 -5.51 0.34 -11.57
C ALA A 219 -5.02 1.54 -10.74
N GLU A 220 -4.86 1.35 -9.43
CA GLU A 220 -4.46 2.37 -8.46
C GLU A 220 -2.95 2.60 -8.39
N ALA A 221 -2.13 1.80 -9.09
CA ALA A 221 -0.68 1.97 -9.07
C ALA A 221 -0.29 3.39 -9.53
N ILE A 222 0.71 3.97 -8.87
CA ILE A 222 1.20 5.32 -9.17
C ILE A 222 2.24 5.35 -10.29
N ASP A 223 2.79 4.20 -10.65
CA ASP A 223 3.83 4.08 -11.66
C ASP A 223 3.40 3.20 -12.83
N ILE A 224 3.95 3.52 -14.00
CA ILE A 224 3.89 2.71 -15.20
C ILE A 224 5.23 1.98 -15.34
N PHE A 225 5.16 0.69 -15.63
CA PHE A 225 6.29 -0.17 -15.89
C PHE A 225 6.40 -0.42 -17.39
N TYR A 226 7.61 -0.54 -17.88
CA TYR A 226 7.88 -0.79 -19.29
C TYR A 226 8.70 -2.06 -19.45
N THR A 227 8.42 -2.81 -20.51
CA THR A 227 9.35 -3.86 -20.99
C THR A 227 10.65 -3.22 -21.43
N ASP A 228 11.66 -4.05 -21.69
CA ASP A 228 12.86 -3.59 -22.34
C ASP A 228 12.56 -3.03 -23.73
N ILE A 229 13.42 -2.15 -24.21
CA ILE A 229 13.31 -1.58 -25.54
C ILE A 229 13.77 -2.62 -26.57
N ILE A 230 12.88 -2.90 -27.53
CA ILE A 230 13.21 -3.72 -28.69
C ILE A 230 13.50 -2.80 -29.86
N GLU A 231 14.65 -2.97 -30.45
CA GLU A 231 15.07 -2.25 -31.64
C GLU A 231 14.92 -3.11 -32.87
N VAL A 232 14.28 -2.56 -33.91
CA VAL A 232 13.99 -3.23 -35.17
C VAL A 232 14.56 -2.42 -36.33
N GLN A 233 15.55 -2.98 -37.02
CA GLN A 233 16.07 -2.41 -38.26
C GLN A 233 15.18 -2.85 -39.41
N THR A 234 14.72 -1.88 -40.22
CA THR A 234 13.99 -2.18 -41.46
C THR A 234 14.97 -2.23 -42.63
N ASP A 235 14.77 -3.21 -43.50
CA ASP A 235 15.58 -3.41 -44.73
C ASP A 235 15.16 -2.45 -45.85
#